data_a3edf24613a5b5cd4d6db82eec5a62b6
#
_entry.id   a3edf24613a5b5cd4d6db82eec5a62b6
#
_cell.length_a   1.000
_cell.length_b   1.000
_cell.length_c   1.000
_cell.angle_alpha   90.00
_cell.angle_beta   90.00
_cell.angle_gamma   90.00
#
_symmetry.space_group_name_H-M   'P 1'
#
loop_
_entity.id
_entity.type
_entity.pdbx_description
1 polymer ?
#
loop_
_entity_poly.entity_id
_entity_poly.type
_entity_poly.pdbx_seq_one_letter_code
_entity_poly.pdbx_strand_id
1 'polypeptide(L)'
;MHKTMLRFIVCVAALLLLATPLFYKLTKDYYAEDMIDVIEAVQDGDPIPVPDLEEDILHGIMIQFALIVSVIGIAIVLMMRFISGRLWRPFDKTLAAIESFNLESGVCPTLPDSDTKEFSRLNTALNRLMTSNMKSYRTQKEFTENASHELQTPLAVFRSKLDILLQQPDLTENQAVIVQDLYQMTDRLSHLNRNLLLLAKMENSQFSREDSFDVVAVLNELLPCLESLAPGLAVRKDIKVSELWLKANKSLFESLVNNLIVNAVRHNRPGGEIIVAVTPDSLSVSNTSDEPALDPATIFTRFNHTSAHGLGNGEIDNGNGLGLSIVKSICDYHAWQITYSYSLGTHTFTVRFGH
;
A
#
# COMPACT_ATOMS: atom_id res chain seq x y z
N MET A 1 0.68 35.26 1.58
CA MET A 1 -0.58 35.84 1.04
C MET A 1 -0.58 37.36 0.93
N HIS A 2 -0.28 38.16 1.96
CA HIS A 2 -0.32 39.63 1.90
C HIS A 2 0.47 40.28 0.76
N LYS A 3 1.71 39.84 0.51
CA LYS A 3 2.55 40.42 -0.57
C LYS A 3 2.03 40.15 -1.99
N THR A 4 1.42 38.99 -2.24
CA THR A 4 0.82 38.65 -3.54
C THR A 4 -0.49 39.40 -3.76
N MET A 5 -1.30 39.52 -2.73
CA MET A 5 -2.54 40.30 -2.75
C MET A 5 -2.25 41.80 -2.95
N LEU A 6 -1.23 42.34 -2.30
CA LEU A 6 -0.81 43.74 -2.49
C LEU A 6 -0.30 44.01 -3.93
N ARG A 7 0.51 43.10 -4.49
CA ARG A 7 0.97 43.23 -5.89
C ARG A 7 -0.18 43.18 -6.88
N PHE A 8 -1.20 42.38 -6.61
CA PHE A 8 -2.40 42.32 -7.43
C PHE A 8 -3.19 43.63 -7.38
N ILE A 9 -3.45 44.15 -6.18
CA ILE A 9 -4.17 45.43 -6.03
C ILE A 9 -3.42 46.55 -6.78
N VAL A 10 -2.08 46.58 -6.66
CA VAL A 10 -1.25 47.53 -7.39
C VAL A 10 -1.34 47.33 -8.92
N CYS A 11 -1.39 46.10 -9.40
CA CYS A 11 -1.49 45.79 -10.83
C CYS A 11 -2.85 46.18 -11.38
N VAL A 12 -3.96 45.92 -10.69
CA VAL A 12 -5.31 46.36 -11.08
C VAL A 12 -5.42 47.87 -11.04
N ALA A 13 -4.90 48.53 -10.01
CA ALA A 13 -4.86 49.98 -9.93
C ALA A 13 -4.08 50.62 -11.08
N ALA A 14 -2.93 50.04 -11.44
CA ALA A 14 -2.12 50.48 -12.55
C ALA A 14 -2.84 50.33 -13.91
N LEU A 15 -3.54 49.19 -14.10
CA LEU A 15 -4.34 48.95 -15.31
C LEU A 15 -5.51 49.95 -15.43
N LEU A 16 -6.21 50.23 -14.34
CA LEU A 16 -7.28 51.24 -14.30
C LEU A 16 -6.73 52.65 -14.59
N LEU A 17 -5.56 52.99 -14.01
CA LEU A 17 -4.88 54.27 -14.25
C LEU A 17 -4.43 54.41 -15.73
N LEU A 18 -3.95 53.36 -16.35
CA LEU A 18 -3.59 53.32 -17.77
C LEU A 18 -4.83 53.40 -18.69
N ALA A 19 -5.96 52.89 -18.25
CA ALA A 19 -7.23 52.99 -19.01
C ALA A 19 -7.85 54.39 -18.94
N THR A 20 -7.57 55.19 -17.90
CA THR A 20 -8.15 56.54 -17.72
C THR A 20 -7.94 57.49 -18.90
N PRO A 21 -6.72 57.64 -19.49
CA PRO A 21 -6.53 58.53 -20.68
C PRO A 21 -7.24 58.00 -21.92
N LEU A 22 -7.39 56.70 -22.04
CA LEU A 22 -8.17 56.11 -23.14
C LEU A 22 -9.65 56.44 -23.00
N PHE A 23 -10.19 56.34 -21.78
CA PHE A 23 -11.56 56.75 -21.48
C PHE A 23 -11.78 58.24 -21.77
N TYR A 24 -10.86 59.08 -21.29
CA TYR A 24 -10.95 60.49 -21.54
C TYR A 24 -10.93 60.86 -23.03
N LYS A 25 -10.04 60.23 -23.82
CA LYS A 25 -9.99 60.41 -25.26
C LYS A 25 -11.29 59.97 -25.93
N LEU A 26 -11.80 58.78 -25.64
CA LEU A 26 -13.02 58.23 -26.21
C LEU A 26 -14.22 59.11 -25.92
N THR A 27 -14.34 59.57 -24.68
CA THR A 27 -15.40 60.50 -24.27
C THR A 27 -15.31 61.85 -25.03
N LYS A 28 -14.07 62.37 -25.14
CA LYS A 28 -13.83 63.63 -25.84
C LYS A 28 -14.15 63.52 -27.32
N ASP A 29 -13.72 62.43 -27.99
CA ASP A 29 -13.97 62.26 -29.45
C ASP A 29 -15.49 62.11 -29.71
N TYR A 30 -16.23 61.44 -28.84
CA TYR A 30 -17.70 61.30 -28.95
C TYR A 30 -18.46 62.62 -28.82
N TYR A 31 -18.11 63.44 -27.84
CA TYR A 31 -18.72 64.78 -27.69
C TYR A 31 -18.21 65.79 -28.71
N ALA A 32 -17.03 65.56 -29.32
CA ALA A 32 -16.50 66.46 -30.34
C ALA A 32 -17.24 66.28 -31.70
N GLU A 33 -17.75 65.06 -31.97
CA GLU A 33 -18.49 64.76 -33.22
C GLU A 33 -19.78 65.57 -33.29
N ASP A 34 -20.60 65.58 -32.20
CA ASP A 34 -21.82 66.40 -32.13
C ASP A 34 -21.58 67.91 -32.27
N MET A 35 -20.49 68.38 -31.68
CA MET A 35 -20.13 69.78 -31.79
C MET A 35 -19.66 70.15 -33.20
N ILE A 36 -19.03 69.23 -33.93
CA ILE A 36 -18.63 69.43 -35.33
C ILE A 36 -19.85 69.53 -36.20
N ASP A 37 -20.83 68.65 -36.05
CA ASP A 37 -22.08 68.65 -36.82
C ASP A 37 -22.90 69.94 -36.64
N VAL A 38 -22.98 70.44 -35.40
CA VAL A 38 -23.60 71.74 -35.08
C VAL A 38 -22.86 72.90 -35.73
N ILE A 39 -21.53 72.91 -35.76
CA ILE A 39 -20.72 73.95 -36.37
C ILE A 39 -20.90 73.95 -37.94
N GLU A 40 -20.89 72.76 -38.53
CA GLU A 40 -21.06 72.58 -39.98
C GLU A 40 -22.45 73.05 -40.43
N ALA A 41 -23.52 72.69 -39.70
CA ALA A 41 -24.87 73.16 -39.99
C ALA A 41 -25.00 74.68 -39.85
N VAL A 42 -24.35 75.31 -38.90
CA VAL A 42 -24.36 76.79 -38.77
C VAL A 42 -23.57 77.47 -39.87
N GLN A 43 -22.49 76.85 -40.38
CA GLN A 43 -21.72 77.39 -41.49
C GLN A 43 -22.47 77.32 -42.90
N ASP A 44 -23.23 76.23 -43.10
CA ASP A 44 -23.93 75.96 -44.33
C ASP A 44 -25.33 76.57 -44.34
N GLY A 45 -25.78 77.19 -43.25
CA GLY A 45 -27.09 77.86 -43.17
C GLY A 45 -28.25 76.87 -43.00
N ASP A 46 -27.99 75.64 -42.67
CA ASP A 46 -28.99 74.59 -42.48
C ASP A 46 -29.56 74.66 -41.04
N PRO A 47 -30.75 74.09 -40.82
CA PRO A 47 -31.34 74.00 -39.48
C PRO A 47 -30.46 73.25 -38.55
N ILE A 48 -30.15 73.84 -37.39
CA ILE A 48 -29.29 73.25 -36.34
C ILE A 48 -29.85 71.89 -35.93
N PRO A 49 -29.12 70.78 -36.10
CA PRO A 49 -29.61 69.50 -35.66
C PRO A 49 -29.85 69.56 -34.15
N VAL A 50 -30.97 69.02 -33.70
CA VAL A 50 -31.28 68.88 -32.31
C VAL A 50 -30.41 67.67 -31.78
N PRO A 51 -29.39 67.91 -30.99
CA PRO A 51 -28.58 66.80 -30.54
C PRO A 51 -29.41 65.82 -29.69
N ASP A 52 -29.34 64.53 -30.07
CA ASP A 52 -30.03 63.45 -29.30
C ASP A 52 -29.21 63.08 -28.09
N LEU A 53 -29.04 64.09 -27.21
CA LEU A 53 -28.15 64.02 -26.02
C LEU A 53 -28.44 62.83 -25.12
N GLU A 54 -29.68 62.34 -25.03
CA GLU A 54 -30.01 61.21 -24.19
C GLU A 54 -29.47 59.87 -24.75
N GLU A 55 -29.55 59.63 -26.05
CA GLU A 55 -29.12 58.39 -26.69
C GLU A 55 -27.59 58.31 -26.73
N ASP A 56 -26.92 59.41 -27.01
CA ASP A 56 -25.46 59.50 -27.09
C ASP A 56 -24.79 59.40 -25.72
N ILE A 57 -25.36 60.01 -24.70
CA ILE A 57 -24.90 59.84 -23.32
C ILE A 57 -25.04 58.36 -22.86
N LEU A 58 -26.16 57.71 -23.20
CA LEU A 58 -26.40 56.31 -22.85
C LEU A 58 -25.41 55.38 -23.57
N HIS A 59 -25.15 55.57 -24.87
CA HIS A 59 -24.15 54.83 -25.63
C HIS A 59 -22.73 55.00 -25.08
N GLY A 60 -22.32 56.25 -24.78
CA GLY A 60 -21.03 56.57 -24.20
C GLY A 60 -20.81 55.88 -22.85
N ILE A 61 -21.81 55.92 -21.96
CA ILE A 61 -21.79 55.24 -20.66
C ILE A 61 -21.72 53.71 -20.86
N MET A 62 -22.49 53.14 -21.78
CA MET A 62 -22.47 51.69 -22.02
C MET A 62 -21.11 51.21 -22.53
N ILE A 63 -20.46 51.94 -23.44
CA ILE A 63 -19.12 51.64 -23.95
C ILE A 63 -18.08 51.74 -22.84
N GLN A 64 -18.15 52.78 -21.99
CA GLN A 64 -17.25 52.90 -20.83
C GLN A 64 -17.42 51.74 -19.85
N PHE A 65 -18.66 51.40 -19.52
CA PHE A 65 -18.97 50.28 -18.66
C PHE A 65 -18.43 48.95 -19.21
N ALA A 66 -18.68 48.67 -20.49
CA ALA A 66 -18.17 47.46 -21.15
C ALA A 66 -16.64 47.39 -21.15
N LEU A 67 -15.94 48.51 -21.33
CA LEU A 67 -14.50 48.61 -21.28
C LEU A 67 -13.94 48.31 -19.86
N ILE A 68 -14.57 48.91 -18.81
CA ILE A 68 -14.21 48.68 -17.42
C ILE A 68 -14.35 47.19 -17.06
N VAL A 69 -15.49 46.59 -17.40
CA VAL A 69 -15.75 45.19 -17.17
C VAL A 69 -14.74 44.29 -17.91
N SER A 70 -14.41 44.63 -19.14
CA SER A 70 -13.39 43.89 -19.91
C SER A 70 -12.00 43.97 -19.29
N VAL A 71 -11.56 45.15 -18.85
CA VAL A 71 -10.26 45.35 -18.19
C VAL A 71 -10.19 44.56 -16.86
N ILE A 72 -11.26 44.64 -16.08
CA ILE A 72 -11.35 43.86 -14.80
C ILE A 72 -11.35 42.35 -15.11
N GLY A 73 -12.12 41.91 -16.11
CA GLY A 73 -12.16 40.50 -16.54
C GLY A 73 -10.77 39.97 -16.94
N ILE A 74 -10.07 40.72 -17.82
CA ILE A 74 -8.70 40.36 -18.21
C ILE A 74 -7.74 40.32 -16.99
N ALA A 75 -7.85 41.31 -16.12
CA ALA A 75 -7.02 41.35 -14.90
C ALA A 75 -7.25 40.12 -13.98
N ILE A 76 -8.52 39.69 -13.81
CA ILE A 76 -8.89 38.50 -13.05
C ILE A 76 -8.32 37.23 -13.70
N VAL A 77 -8.44 37.09 -15.03
CA VAL A 77 -7.91 35.92 -15.76
C VAL A 77 -6.38 35.82 -15.64
N LEU A 78 -5.68 36.95 -15.84
CA LEU A 78 -4.23 37.03 -15.72
C LEU A 78 -3.78 36.70 -14.27
N MET A 79 -4.51 37.19 -13.28
CA MET A 79 -4.27 36.87 -11.86
C MET A 79 -4.47 35.39 -11.58
N MET A 80 -5.57 34.79 -12.02
CA MET A 80 -5.82 33.36 -11.82
C MET A 80 -4.70 32.51 -12.43
N ARG A 81 -4.27 32.86 -13.66
CA ARG A 81 -3.18 32.17 -14.34
C ARG A 81 -1.84 32.30 -13.59
N PHE A 82 -1.54 33.49 -13.05
CA PHE A 82 -0.32 33.75 -12.29
C PHE A 82 -0.33 33.05 -10.93
N ILE A 83 -1.46 33.10 -10.20
CA ILE A 83 -1.63 32.45 -8.90
C ILE A 83 -1.59 30.94 -9.06
N SER A 84 -2.32 30.39 -10.05
CA SER A 84 -2.33 28.96 -10.33
C SER A 84 -0.93 28.43 -10.62
N GLY A 85 -0.16 29.05 -11.51
CA GLY A 85 1.17 28.57 -11.84
C GLY A 85 2.20 28.67 -10.69
N ARG A 86 2.05 29.66 -9.80
CA ARG A 86 3.03 29.88 -8.69
C ARG A 86 2.69 29.13 -7.43
N LEU A 87 1.40 28.90 -7.12
CA LEU A 87 0.95 28.20 -5.92
C LEU A 87 0.81 26.69 -6.14
N TRP A 88 0.26 26.25 -7.27
CA TRP A 88 -0.03 24.83 -7.49
C TRP A 88 1.20 24.02 -7.90
N ARG A 89 2.14 24.59 -8.66
CA ARG A 89 3.37 23.87 -9.05
C ARG A 89 4.20 23.31 -7.87
N PRO A 90 4.46 24.07 -6.79
CA PRO A 90 5.15 23.51 -5.61
C PRO A 90 4.31 22.43 -4.92
N PHE A 91 2.97 22.60 -4.87
CA PHE A 91 2.06 21.61 -4.31
C PHE A 91 2.10 20.30 -5.07
N ASP A 92 1.97 20.34 -6.40
CA ASP A 92 2.01 19.15 -7.27
C ASP A 92 3.36 18.41 -7.13
N LYS A 93 4.46 19.14 -7.05
CA LYS A 93 5.78 18.55 -6.80
C LYS A 93 5.90 17.88 -5.43
N THR A 94 5.35 18.51 -4.39
CA THR A 94 5.32 17.93 -3.05
C THR A 94 4.45 16.67 -3.03
N LEU A 95 3.29 16.70 -3.68
CA LEU A 95 2.39 15.56 -3.81
C LEU A 95 3.06 14.39 -4.53
N ALA A 96 3.65 14.64 -5.71
CA ALA A 96 4.36 13.62 -6.46
C ALA A 96 5.55 13.01 -5.67
N ALA A 97 6.27 13.82 -4.88
CA ALA A 97 7.35 13.34 -4.03
C ALA A 97 6.82 12.45 -2.89
N ILE A 98 5.65 12.75 -2.34
CA ILE A 98 5.00 11.93 -1.31
C ILE A 98 4.46 10.63 -1.91
N GLU A 99 3.82 10.69 -3.08
CA GLU A 99 3.30 9.51 -3.79
C GLU A 99 4.42 8.55 -4.20
N SER A 100 5.60 9.08 -4.54
CA SER A 100 6.79 8.27 -4.86
C SER A 100 7.56 7.80 -3.63
N PHE A 101 7.17 8.23 -2.41
CA PHE A 101 7.87 7.86 -1.19
C PHE A 101 7.65 6.40 -0.84
N ASN A 102 8.74 5.64 -0.85
CA ASN A 102 8.76 4.24 -0.46
C ASN A 102 9.76 4.04 0.69
N LEU A 103 9.30 3.48 1.81
CA LEU A 103 10.13 3.17 2.98
C LEU A 103 11.22 2.15 2.67
N GLU A 104 10.96 1.22 1.75
CA GLU A 104 11.91 0.17 1.35
C GLU A 104 13.12 0.73 0.61
N SER A 105 12.94 1.81 -0.16
CA SER A 105 14.03 2.44 -0.92
C SER A 105 15.13 3.02 -0.02
N GLY A 106 14.84 3.26 1.25
CA GLY A 106 15.78 3.85 2.21
C GLY A 106 16.13 5.31 1.91
N VAL A 107 15.49 5.94 0.94
CA VAL A 107 15.74 7.32 0.51
C VAL A 107 14.56 8.20 0.85
N CYS A 108 14.81 9.27 1.60
CA CYS A 108 13.81 10.30 1.87
C CYS A 108 13.82 11.31 0.71
N PRO A 109 12.71 11.52 -0.03
CA PRO A 109 12.67 12.49 -1.10
C PRO A 109 12.85 13.91 -0.55
N THR A 110 13.56 14.73 -1.28
CA THR A 110 13.69 16.15 -0.94
C THR A 110 12.47 16.92 -1.43
N LEU A 111 11.71 17.50 -0.48
CA LEU A 111 10.57 18.32 -0.82
C LEU A 111 11.03 19.69 -1.33
N PRO A 112 10.34 20.28 -2.34
CA PRO A 112 10.73 21.55 -2.92
C PRO A 112 10.60 22.69 -1.92
N ASP A 113 11.53 23.65 -1.98
CA ASP A 113 11.40 24.90 -1.27
C ASP A 113 10.24 25.73 -1.82
N SER A 114 9.53 26.41 -0.94
CA SER A 114 8.40 27.27 -1.30
C SER A 114 8.55 28.66 -0.69
N ASP A 115 8.34 29.69 -1.52
CA ASP A 115 8.29 31.10 -1.08
C ASP A 115 7.08 31.40 -0.18
N THR A 116 6.11 30.48 -0.13
CA THR A 116 4.88 30.62 0.68
C THR A 116 5.12 30.00 2.05
N LYS A 117 4.98 30.80 3.11
CA LYS A 117 5.25 30.37 4.49
C LYS A 117 4.43 29.12 4.89
N GLU A 118 3.20 29.03 4.43
CA GLU A 118 2.28 27.94 4.72
C GLU A 118 2.78 26.63 4.10
N PHE A 119 3.24 26.65 2.86
CA PHE A 119 3.81 25.49 2.19
C PHE A 119 5.19 25.11 2.77
N SER A 120 6.02 26.09 3.09
CA SER A 120 7.30 25.81 3.76
C SER A 120 7.11 25.11 5.10
N ARG A 121 6.11 25.53 5.91
CA ARG A 121 5.75 24.86 7.17
C ARG A 121 5.20 23.46 6.93
N LEU A 122 4.35 23.27 5.92
CA LEU A 122 3.83 21.96 5.53
C LEU A 122 4.97 21.01 5.12
N ASN A 123 5.85 21.45 4.23
CA ASN A 123 6.99 20.66 3.78
C ASN A 123 7.94 20.30 4.93
N THR A 124 8.17 21.23 5.85
CA THR A 124 8.96 20.95 7.07
C THR A 124 8.30 19.88 7.95
N ALA A 125 6.98 19.94 8.14
CA ALA A 125 6.25 18.95 8.92
C ALA A 125 6.26 17.57 8.22
N LEU A 126 6.04 17.54 6.91
CA LEU A 126 6.10 16.32 6.10
C LEU A 126 7.50 15.71 6.11
N ASN A 127 8.56 16.48 5.94
CA ASN A 127 9.94 16.00 6.05
C ASN A 127 10.22 15.36 7.41
N ARG A 128 9.75 15.99 8.50
CA ARG A 128 9.86 15.40 9.85
C ARG A 128 9.16 14.06 9.95
N LEU A 129 7.92 13.98 9.47
CA LEU A 129 7.14 12.74 9.49
C LEU A 129 7.80 11.64 8.66
N MET A 130 8.23 11.94 7.44
CA MET A 130 8.92 10.98 6.56
C MET A 130 10.23 10.51 7.18
N THR A 131 11.05 11.42 7.72
CA THR A 131 12.33 11.10 8.37
C THR A 131 12.10 10.25 9.64
N SER A 132 11.11 10.59 10.45
CA SER A 132 10.74 9.82 11.65
C SER A 132 10.24 8.42 11.30
N ASN A 133 9.36 8.30 10.31
CA ASN A 133 8.90 7.02 9.80
C ASN A 133 10.05 6.15 9.26
N MET A 134 10.94 6.74 8.46
CA MET A 134 12.11 6.05 7.93
C MET A 134 13.02 5.54 9.06
N LYS A 135 13.26 6.37 10.09
CA LYS A 135 14.06 5.97 11.25
C LYS A 135 13.40 4.82 12.00
N SER A 136 12.10 4.91 12.27
CA SER A 136 11.35 3.85 12.95
C SER A 136 11.39 2.54 12.16
N TYR A 137 11.17 2.60 10.84
CA TYR A 137 11.25 1.45 9.95
C TYR A 137 12.64 0.80 9.98
N ARG A 138 13.72 1.58 9.88
CA ARG A 138 15.10 1.07 9.96
C ARG A 138 15.38 0.40 11.31
N THR A 139 15.03 1.07 12.40
CA THR A 139 15.23 0.52 13.75
C THR A 139 14.46 -0.79 13.93
N GLN A 140 13.23 -0.87 13.45
CA GLN A 140 12.42 -2.08 13.51
C GLN A 140 12.98 -3.21 12.63
N LYS A 141 13.48 -2.87 11.43
CA LYS A 141 14.16 -3.82 10.54
C LYS A 141 15.41 -4.39 11.18
N GLU A 142 16.32 -3.53 11.67
CA GLU A 142 17.53 -3.93 12.36
C GLU A 142 17.22 -4.77 13.59
N PHE A 143 16.23 -4.39 14.39
CA PHE A 143 15.79 -5.18 15.54
C PHE A 143 15.33 -6.58 15.13
N THR A 144 14.50 -6.68 14.08
CA THR A 144 13.98 -7.98 13.62
C THR A 144 15.10 -8.86 13.07
N GLU A 145 16.04 -8.30 12.30
CA GLU A 145 17.20 -9.01 11.75
C GLU A 145 18.13 -9.49 12.89
N ASN A 146 18.49 -8.61 13.80
CA ASN A 146 19.37 -8.93 14.92
C ASN A 146 18.71 -9.96 15.87
N ALA A 147 17.44 -9.78 16.22
CA ALA A 147 16.71 -10.73 17.05
C ALA A 147 16.66 -12.12 16.42
N SER A 148 16.57 -12.21 15.08
CA SER A 148 16.62 -13.48 14.34
C SER A 148 17.92 -14.22 14.61
N HIS A 149 19.04 -13.55 14.46
CA HIS A 149 20.36 -14.15 14.63
C HIS A 149 20.68 -14.46 16.09
N GLU A 150 20.35 -13.53 16.99
CA GLU A 150 20.61 -13.67 18.44
C GLU A 150 19.79 -14.80 19.10
N LEU A 151 18.63 -15.15 18.54
CA LEU A 151 17.82 -16.27 19.03
C LEU A 151 18.12 -17.59 18.33
N GLN A 152 18.50 -17.58 17.05
CA GLN A 152 18.85 -18.82 16.33
C GLN A 152 20.14 -19.43 16.83
N THR A 153 21.15 -18.62 17.16
CA THR A 153 22.47 -19.09 17.61
C THR A 153 22.41 -19.91 18.89
N PRO A 154 21.80 -19.43 20.00
CA PRO A 154 21.73 -20.25 21.22
C PRO A 154 20.88 -21.51 21.02
N LEU A 155 19.79 -21.45 20.26
CA LEU A 155 18.98 -22.64 19.97
C LEU A 155 19.76 -23.70 19.19
N ALA A 156 20.59 -23.28 18.21
CA ALA A 156 21.48 -24.22 17.50
C ALA A 156 22.53 -24.84 18.42
N VAL A 157 23.08 -24.07 19.37
CA VAL A 157 24.02 -24.59 20.40
C VAL A 157 23.31 -25.57 21.33
N PHE A 158 22.10 -25.27 21.80
CA PHE A 158 21.30 -26.19 22.61
C PHE A 158 21.07 -27.51 21.88
N ARG A 159 20.62 -27.45 20.63
CA ARG A 159 20.39 -28.63 19.78
C ARG A 159 21.66 -29.47 19.64
N SER A 160 22.79 -28.85 19.32
CA SER A 160 24.09 -29.54 19.19
C SER A 160 24.52 -30.20 20.50
N LYS A 161 24.25 -29.58 21.67
CA LYS A 161 24.56 -30.20 22.98
C LYS A 161 23.66 -31.39 23.28
N LEU A 162 22.37 -31.32 22.92
CA LEU A 162 21.45 -32.45 23.07
C LEU A 162 21.80 -33.60 22.11
N ASP A 163 22.22 -33.28 20.86
CA ASP A 163 22.73 -34.29 19.91
C ASP A 163 23.96 -35.07 20.52
N ILE A 164 24.88 -34.35 21.15
CA ILE A 164 26.05 -34.95 21.80
C ILE A 164 25.62 -35.82 23.02
N LEU A 165 24.63 -35.36 23.79
CA LEU A 165 24.10 -36.12 24.90
C LEU A 165 23.45 -37.44 24.45
N LEU A 166 22.66 -37.41 23.38
CA LEU A 166 21.99 -38.60 22.81
C LEU A 166 22.96 -39.64 22.26
N GLN A 167 24.20 -39.24 21.93
CA GLN A 167 25.26 -40.14 21.45
C GLN A 167 26.09 -40.74 22.58
N GLN A 168 25.84 -40.40 23.83
CA GLN A 168 26.62 -40.96 24.99
C GLN A 168 26.21 -42.44 25.24
N PRO A 169 27.19 -43.36 25.32
CA PRO A 169 26.89 -44.79 25.47
C PRO A 169 26.34 -45.15 26.84
N ASP A 170 26.57 -44.30 27.85
CA ASP A 170 26.17 -44.55 29.26
C ASP A 170 24.84 -43.91 29.63
N LEU A 171 24.05 -43.44 28.63
CA LEU A 171 22.76 -42.82 28.87
C LEU A 171 21.76 -43.87 29.36
N THR A 172 21.17 -43.64 30.54
CA THR A 172 20.08 -44.50 31.01
C THR A 172 18.79 -44.20 30.19
N GLU A 173 17.89 -45.18 30.10
CA GLU A 173 16.64 -45.04 29.36
C GLU A 173 15.83 -43.81 29.82
N ASN A 174 15.73 -43.58 31.13
CA ASN A 174 15.05 -42.38 31.67
C ASN A 174 15.73 -41.08 31.27
N GLN A 175 17.06 -41.03 31.22
CA GLN A 175 17.81 -39.86 30.75
C GLN A 175 17.60 -39.64 29.25
N ALA A 176 17.59 -40.72 28.45
CA ALA A 176 17.34 -40.64 27.03
C ALA A 176 15.96 -40.02 26.72
N VAL A 177 14.91 -40.42 27.45
CA VAL A 177 13.57 -39.83 27.33
C VAL A 177 13.60 -38.34 27.66
N ILE A 178 14.21 -37.92 28.76
CA ILE A 178 14.30 -36.52 29.16
C ILE A 178 15.06 -35.70 28.10
N VAL A 179 16.17 -36.22 27.56
CA VAL A 179 16.96 -35.54 26.54
C VAL A 179 16.16 -35.43 25.24
N GLN A 180 15.37 -36.45 24.89
CA GLN A 180 14.51 -36.41 23.71
C GLN A 180 13.37 -35.40 23.86
N ASP A 181 12.77 -35.29 25.05
CA ASP A 181 11.78 -34.26 25.34
C ASP A 181 12.36 -32.85 25.21
N LEU A 182 13.55 -32.63 25.77
CA LEU A 182 14.26 -31.34 25.64
C LEU A 182 14.61 -31.02 24.18
N TYR A 183 14.98 -32.04 23.40
CA TYR A 183 15.25 -31.89 21.97
C TYR A 183 13.99 -31.41 21.23
N GLN A 184 12.87 -32.09 21.47
CA GLN A 184 11.57 -31.69 20.86
C GLN A 184 11.15 -30.26 21.25
N MET A 185 11.32 -29.91 22.54
CA MET A 185 11.04 -28.53 23.00
C MET A 185 11.95 -27.51 22.36
N THR A 186 13.23 -27.79 22.15
CA THR A 186 14.19 -26.89 21.49
C THR A 186 13.84 -26.71 20.01
N ASP A 187 13.45 -27.80 19.36
CA ASP A 187 13.01 -27.76 17.95
C ASP A 187 11.70 -26.96 17.80
N ARG A 188 10.77 -27.18 18.72
CA ARG A 188 9.52 -26.38 18.77
C ARG A 188 9.79 -24.87 18.97
N LEU A 189 10.69 -24.49 19.86
CA LEU A 189 11.10 -23.10 20.10
C LEU A 189 11.79 -22.51 18.86
N SER A 190 12.61 -23.29 18.17
CA SER A 190 13.27 -22.90 16.92
C SER A 190 12.26 -22.61 15.80
N HIS A 191 11.25 -23.45 15.67
CA HIS A 191 10.15 -23.25 14.72
C HIS A 191 9.28 -22.03 15.07
N LEU A 192 8.90 -21.89 16.35
CA LEU A 192 8.14 -20.74 16.85
C LEU A 192 8.87 -19.43 16.55
N ASN A 193 10.16 -19.37 16.90
CA ASN A 193 10.99 -18.20 16.66
C ASN A 193 11.07 -17.84 15.18
N ARG A 194 11.35 -18.82 14.29
CA ARG A 194 11.36 -18.61 12.84
C ARG A 194 10.03 -18.07 12.34
N ASN A 195 8.92 -18.61 12.79
CA ASN A 195 7.59 -18.21 12.41
C ASN A 195 7.24 -16.78 12.87
N LEU A 196 7.59 -16.42 14.10
CA LEU A 196 7.40 -15.06 14.62
C LEU A 196 8.23 -14.04 13.84
N LEU A 197 9.48 -14.37 13.51
CA LEU A 197 10.35 -13.50 12.73
C LEU A 197 9.89 -13.37 11.29
N LEU A 198 9.33 -14.43 10.69
CA LEU A 198 8.72 -14.39 9.36
C LEU A 198 7.53 -13.43 9.35
N LEU A 199 6.63 -13.52 10.35
CA LEU A 199 5.50 -12.62 10.50
C LEU A 199 5.96 -11.16 10.68
N ALA A 200 6.94 -10.92 11.54
CA ALA A 200 7.49 -9.58 11.77
C ALA A 200 8.14 -8.98 10.50
N LYS A 201 8.84 -9.79 9.70
CA LYS A 201 9.41 -9.36 8.41
C LYS A 201 8.31 -9.02 7.39
N MET A 202 7.22 -9.79 7.34
CA MET A 202 6.09 -9.50 6.45
C MET A 202 5.36 -8.22 6.84
N GLU A 203 5.08 -8.02 8.15
CA GLU A 203 4.45 -6.79 8.66
C GLU A 203 5.27 -5.53 8.34
N ASN A 204 6.59 -5.67 8.23
CA ASN A 204 7.50 -4.59 7.88
C ASN A 204 7.83 -4.52 6.38
N SER A 205 7.11 -5.23 5.52
CA SER A 205 7.33 -5.25 4.06
C SER A 205 8.79 -5.52 3.66
N GLN A 206 9.48 -6.42 4.37
CA GLN A 206 10.91 -6.68 4.18
C GLN A 206 11.22 -7.72 3.10
N PHE A 207 10.22 -8.20 2.38
CA PHE A 207 10.37 -9.16 1.28
C PHE A 207 10.23 -8.51 -0.07
N SER A 208 11.06 -8.92 -1.04
CA SER A 208 10.84 -8.56 -2.45
C SER A 208 9.59 -9.26 -2.99
N ARG A 209 8.83 -8.57 -3.83
CA ARG A 209 7.66 -9.12 -4.56
C ARG A 209 7.95 -9.33 -6.04
N GLU A 210 9.20 -9.25 -6.46
CA GLU A 210 9.55 -9.15 -7.87
C GLU A 210 9.97 -10.48 -8.50
N ASP A 211 10.05 -11.58 -7.71
CA ASP A 211 10.38 -12.90 -8.25
C ASP A 211 9.25 -13.38 -9.17
N SER A 212 9.64 -14.02 -10.28
CA SER A 212 8.70 -14.70 -11.16
C SER A 212 9.06 -16.19 -11.19
N PHE A 213 8.10 -17.03 -10.81
CA PHE A 213 8.31 -18.49 -10.76
C PHE A 213 7.07 -19.25 -11.20
N ASP A 214 7.27 -20.49 -11.65
CA ASP A 214 6.20 -21.42 -11.97
C ASP A 214 5.79 -22.21 -10.72
N VAL A 215 4.53 -22.05 -10.31
CA VAL A 215 3.90 -22.75 -9.18
C VAL A 215 3.98 -24.28 -9.33
N VAL A 216 3.76 -24.78 -10.55
CA VAL A 216 3.75 -26.23 -10.81
C VAL A 216 5.16 -26.80 -10.64
N ALA A 217 6.18 -26.10 -11.11
CA ALA A 217 7.57 -26.49 -10.92
C ALA A 217 7.94 -26.52 -9.43
N VAL A 218 7.58 -25.46 -8.66
CA VAL A 218 7.85 -25.40 -7.21
C VAL A 218 7.14 -26.51 -6.46
N LEU A 219 5.89 -26.80 -6.78
CA LEU A 219 5.15 -27.90 -6.15
C LEU A 219 5.77 -29.26 -6.45
N ASN A 220 6.25 -29.49 -7.67
CA ASN A 220 6.91 -30.73 -8.03
C ASN A 220 8.25 -30.93 -7.31
N GLU A 221 8.93 -29.84 -6.91
CA GLU A 221 10.15 -29.90 -6.07
C GLU A 221 9.80 -30.19 -4.60
N LEU A 222 8.75 -29.57 -4.06
CA LEU A 222 8.41 -29.65 -2.64
C LEU A 222 7.64 -30.94 -2.26
N LEU A 223 6.69 -31.36 -3.08
CA LEU A 223 5.77 -32.45 -2.74
C LEU A 223 6.45 -33.78 -2.41
N PRO A 224 7.50 -34.24 -3.13
CA PRO A 224 8.18 -35.49 -2.76
C PRO A 224 8.81 -35.48 -1.37
N CYS A 225 9.35 -34.33 -0.93
CA CYS A 225 9.88 -34.19 0.41
C CYS A 225 8.75 -34.20 1.45
N LEU A 226 7.63 -33.54 1.16
CA LEU A 226 6.47 -33.48 2.04
C LEU A 226 5.69 -34.81 2.11
N GLU A 227 5.66 -35.59 1.03
CA GLU A 227 5.12 -36.95 1.02
C GLU A 227 5.86 -37.87 2.01
N SER A 228 7.18 -37.68 2.18
CA SER A 228 7.95 -38.43 3.17
C SER A 228 7.56 -38.13 4.63
N LEU A 229 6.95 -36.98 4.89
CA LEU A 229 6.42 -36.59 6.21
C LEU A 229 5.02 -37.16 6.51
N ALA A 230 4.39 -37.82 5.53
CA ALA A 230 3.02 -38.33 5.61
C ALA A 230 2.96 -39.87 5.52
N PRO A 231 3.69 -40.63 6.36
CA PRO A 231 3.67 -42.08 6.30
C PRO A 231 2.25 -42.63 6.54
N GLY A 232 1.75 -43.43 5.61
CA GLY A 232 0.42 -44.03 5.68
C GLY A 232 -0.73 -43.14 5.20
N LEU A 233 -0.46 -41.96 4.66
CA LEU A 233 -1.46 -41.12 3.97
C LEU A 233 -1.29 -41.20 2.46
N ALA A 234 -2.41 -41.17 1.72
CA ALA A 234 -2.40 -41.05 0.26
C ALA A 234 -2.26 -39.57 -0.13
N VAL A 235 -1.25 -39.21 -0.93
CA VAL A 235 -1.12 -37.86 -1.46
C VAL A 235 -1.48 -37.87 -2.94
N ARG A 236 -2.54 -37.14 -3.30
CA ARG A 236 -3.01 -37.01 -4.68
C ARG A 236 -2.78 -35.60 -5.23
N LYS A 237 -2.26 -35.53 -6.45
CA LYS A 237 -2.05 -34.29 -7.19
C LYS A 237 -3.15 -34.14 -8.25
N ASP A 238 -3.91 -33.05 -8.22
CA ASP A 238 -4.94 -32.67 -9.21
C ASP A 238 -4.52 -31.34 -9.87
N ILE A 239 -3.49 -31.41 -10.73
CA ILE A 239 -2.93 -30.23 -11.38
C ILE A 239 -3.57 -30.11 -12.77
N LYS A 240 -4.42 -29.08 -12.95
CA LYS A 240 -5.19 -28.84 -14.17
C LYS A 240 -4.48 -27.94 -15.19
N VAL A 241 -3.26 -27.50 -14.91
CA VAL A 241 -2.45 -26.61 -15.75
C VAL A 241 -1.06 -27.18 -15.91
N SER A 242 -0.43 -26.96 -17.05
CA SER A 242 0.95 -27.39 -17.29
C SER A 242 1.97 -26.47 -16.59
N GLU A 243 1.65 -25.21 -16.47
CA GLU A 243 2.45 -24.17 -15.83
C GLU A 243 1.52 -23.06 -15.26
N LEU A 244 1.95 -22.41 -14.21
CA LEU A 244 1.26 -21.27 -13.60
C LEU A 244 2.28 -20.28 -13.07
N TRP A 245 2.49 -19.21 -13.81
CA TRP A 245 3.47 -18.18 -13.46
C TRP A 245 2.89 -17.15 -12.49
N LEU A 246 3.57 -16.98 -11.36
CA LEU A 246 3.25 -15.93 -10.39
C LEU A 246 4.42 -14.95 -10.24
N LYS A 247 4.08 -13.67 -10.10
CA LYS A 247 5.00 -12.62 -9.69
C LYS A 247 4.85 -12.40 -8.18
N ALA A 248 5.70 -13.07 -7.39
CA ALA A 248 5.61 -13.09 -5.93
C ALA A 248 6.95 -13.51 -5.32
N ASN A 249 7.06 -13.49 -4.00
CA ASN A 249 8.24 -14.02 -3.32
C ASN A 249 8.17 -15.55 -3.25
N LYS A 250 9.11 -16.24 -3.94
CA LYS A 250 9.17 -17.70 -4.01
C LYS A 250 9.28 -18.33 -2.60
N SER A 251 10.13 -17.82 -1.73
CA SER A 251 10.32 -18.38 -0.39
C SER A 251 9.09 -18.27 0.51
N LEU A 252 8.33 -17.18 0.36
CA LEU A 252 7.04 -17.04 1.05
C LEU A 252 6.00 -18.03 0.52
N PHE A 253 5.98 -18.23 -0.81
CA PHE A 253 5.10 -19.24 -1.41
C PHE A 253 5.44 -20.66 -0.95
N GLU A 254 6.73 -21.02 -0.92
CA GLU A 254 7.20 -22.30 -0.37
C GLU A 254 6.78 -22.47 1.09
N SER A 255 6.90 -21.44 1.91
CA SER A 255 6.45 -21.43 3.30
C SER A 255 4.93 -21.63 3.43
N LEU A 256 4.14 -20.99 2.55
CA LEU A 256 2.69 -21.15 2.49
C LEU A 256 2.31 -22.61 2.19
N VAL A 257 2.89 -23.20 1.16
CA VAL A 257 2.65 -24.60 0.76
C VAL A 257 3.02 -25.55 1.91
N ASN A 258 4.20 -25.36 2.51
CA ASN A 258 4.65 -26.16 3.61
C ASN A 258 3.69 -26.08 4.82
N ASN A 259 3.24 -24.90 5.20
CA ASN A 259 2.28 -24.74 6.30
C ASN A 259 0.94 -25.42 6.01
N LEU A 260 0.43 -25.31 4.78
CA LEU A 260 -0.83 -25.98 4.40
C LEU A 260 -0.69 -27.50 4.43
N ILE A 261 0.41 -28.07 3.91
CA ILE A 261 0.61 -29.52 3.87
C ILE A 261 0.90 -30.08 5.25
N VAL A 262 1.75 -29.44 6.06
CA VAL A 262 1.99 -29.84 7.46
C VAL A 262 0.68 -29.83 8.25
N ASN A 263 -0.18 -28.83 8.03
CA ASN A 263 -1.51 -28.82 8.63
C ASN A 263 -2.37 -29.98 8.16
N ALA A 264 -2.37 -30.28 6.86
CA ALA A 264 -3.12 -31.38 6.26
C ALA A 264 -2.63 -32.76 6.74
N VAL A 265 -1.33 -32.95 6.97
CA VAL A 265 -0.76 -34.17 7.55
C VAL A 265 -1.19 -34.32 9.02
N ARG A 266 -1.06 -33.26 9.81
CA ARG A 266 -1.33 -33.29 11.26
C ARG A 266 -2.78 -33.57 11.60
N HIS A 267 -3.71 -32.94 10.87
CA HIS A 267 -5.15 -33.04 11.11
C HIS A 267 -5.85 -34.05 10.18
N ASN A 268 -5.05 -35.02 9.65
CA ASN A 268 -5.63 -36.11 8.87
C ASN A 268 -6.05 -37.27 9.77
N ARG A 269 -6.98 -38.08 9.29
CA ARG A 269 -7.27 -39.37 9.91
C ARG A 269 -6.30 -40.46 9.46
N PRO A 270 -6.06 -41.51 10.26
CA PRO A 270 -5.26 -42.65 9.83
C PRO A 270 -5.73 -43.26 8.51
N GLY A 271 -4.82 -43.48 7.56
CA GLY A 271 -5.14 -44.01 6.23
C GLY A 271 -5.93 -43.03 5.34
N GLY A 272 -5.98 -41.77 5.70
CA GLY A 272 -6.68 -40.72 4.95
C GLY A 272 -5.93 -40.24 3.71
N GLU A 273 -6.48 -39.22 3.07
CA GLU A 273 -5.97 -38.66 1.83
C GLU A 273 -5.66 -37.15 1.96
N ILE A 274 -4.62 -36.69 1.28
CA ILE A 274 -4.32 -35.29 1.05
C ILE A 274 -4.42 -35.02 -0.44
N ILE A 275 -5.16 -33.99 -0.85
CA ILE A 275 -5.30 -33.61 -2.25
C ILE A 275 -4.70 -32.21 -2.42
N VAL A 276 -3.70 -32.09 -3.32
CA VAL A 276 -3.15 -30.81 -3.74
C VAL A 276 -3.65 -30.52 -5.14
N ALA A 277 -4.51 -29.51 -5.29
CA ALA A 277 -5.08 -29.15 -6.59
C ALA A 277 -4.64 -27.75 -7.01
N VAL A 278 -4.33 -27.60 -8.31
CA VAL A 278 -3.93 -26.34 -8.93
C VAL A 278 -4.84 -26.06 -10.11
N THR A 279 -5.42 -24.86 -10.12
CA THR A 279 -6.19 -24.28 -11.22
C THR A 279 -5.47 -23.07 -11.80
N PRO A 280 -5.93 -22.45 -12.89
CA PRO A 280 -5.28 -21.26 -13.44
C PRO A 280 -5.19 -20.05 -12.49
N ASP A 281 -6.03 -20.01 -11.44
CA ASP A 281 -6.16 -18.89 -10.51
C ASP A 281 -6.01 -19.26 -9.03
N SER A 282 -5.81 -20.55 -8.73
CA SER A 282 -5.81 -20.97 -7.32
C SER A 282 -4.97 -22.24 -7.06
N LEU A 283 -4.55 -22.34 -5.79
CA LEU A 283 -3.98 -23.52 -5.17
C LEU A 283 -4.92 -23.96 -4.02
N SER A 284 -5.29 -25.22 -3.96
CA SER A 284 -6.02 -25.78 -2.83
C SER A 284 -5.33 -27.00 -2.25
N VAL A 285 -5.38 -27.10 -0.91
CA VAL A 285 -4.92 -28.27 -0.16
C VAL A 285 -6.10 -28.77 0.66
N SER A 286 -6.45 -30.04 0.47
CA SER A 286 -7.55 -30.71 1.16
C SER A 286 -7.03 -31.90 1.94
N ASN A 287 -7.58 -32.15 3.11
CA ASN A 287 -7.31 -33.38 3.90
C ASN A 287 -8.60 -33.99 4.44
N THR A 288 -8.64 -35.31 4.48
CA THR A 288 -9.67 -36.03 5.20
C THR A 288 -9.47 -35.88 6.71
N SER A 289 -10.54 -35.82 7.48
CA SER A 289 -10.46 -35.67 8.93
C SER A 289 -11.71 -36.25 9.59
N ASP A 290 -11.54 -36.70 10.84
CA ASP A 290 -12.65 -37.07 11.73
C ASP A 290 -13.09 -35.88 12.61
N GLU A 291 -12.38 -34.74 12.50
CA GLU A 291 -12.71 -33.50 13.22
C GLU A 291 -13.89 -32.77 12.57
N PRO A 292 -14.71 -32.05 13.34
CA PRO A 292 -15.82 -31.24 12.80
C PRO A 292 -15.30 -30.03 12.04
N ALA A 293 -16.24 -29.38 11.33
CA ALA A 293 -15.93 -28.10 10.65
C ALA A 293 -15.33 -27.07 11.63
N LEU A 294 -14.29 -26.39 11.16
CA LEU A 294 -13.63 -25.30 11.91
C LEU A 294 -14.39 -24.00 11.75
N ASP A 295 -14.27 -23.09 12.70
CA ASP A 295 -14.87 -21.76 12.61
C ASP A 295 -14.06 -20.85 11.66
N PRO A 296 -14.61 -20.45 10.49
CA PRO A 296 -13.91 -19.61 9.53
C PRO A 296 -13.48 -18.23 10.08
N ALA A 297 -14.15 -17.74 11.13
CA ALA A 297 -13.85 -16.43 11.70
C ALA A 297 -12.56 -16.44 12.56
N THR A 298 -12.23 -17.59 13.13
CA THR A 298 -11.12 -17.68 14.09
C THR A 298 -9.96 -18.53 13.61
N ILE A 299 -10.14 -19.38 12.60
CA ILE A 299 -9.16 -20.37 12.14
C ILE A 299 -7.82 -19.75 11.71
N PHE A 300 -7.82 -18.50 11.21
CA PHE A 300 -6.63 -17.79 10.77
C PHE A 300 -6.04 -16.85 11.83
N THR A 301 -6.59 -16.87 13.07
CA THR A 301 -6.04 -16.06 14.16
C THR A 301 -4.78 -16.72 14.74
N ARG A 302 -3.85 -15.90 15.26
CA ARG A 302 -2.60 -16.38 15.86
C ARG A 302 -2.89 -17.14 17.14
N PHE A 303 -2.12 -18.20 17.38
CA PHE A 303 -2.23 -19.06 18.58
C PHE A 303 -3.60 -19.68 18.78
N ASN A 304 -4.39 -19.82 17.70
CA ASN A 304 -5.65 -20.52 17.76
C ASN A 304 -5.39 -22.04 17.78
N HIS A 305 -5.59 -22.62 18.94
CA HIS A 305 -5.65 -24.06 19.11
C HIS A 305 -7.12 -24.43 19.21
N THR A 306 -7.64 -25.11 18.22
CA THR A 306 -8.96 -25.75 18.33
C THR A 306 -8.81 -26.86 19.36
N SER A 307 -9.20 -26.57 20.61
CA SER A 307 -9.18 -27.53 21.73
C SER A 307 -10.26 -28.58 21.52
N ALA A 308 -10.11 -29.46 20.54
CA ALA A 308 -11.07 -30.53 20.25
C ALA A 308 -10.66 -31.90 20.84
N HIS A 309 -9.58 -31.98 21.62
CA HIS A 309 -9.31 -33.20 22.37
C HIS A 309 -9.05 -32.85 23.86
N GLY A 310 -10.14 -33.04 24.63
CA GLY A 310 -10.08 -33.16 26.05
C GLY A 310 -9.23 -34.37 26.45
N LEU A 311 -8.31 -34.15 27.42
CA LEU A 311 -7.85 -35.13 28.41
C LEU A 311 -7.77 -36.61 27.94
N GLY A 312 -6.77 -36.96 27.16
CA GLY A 312 -6.49 -38.37 26.90
C GLY A 312 -5.08 -38.55 26.32
N ASN A 313 -4.15 -38.98 27.14
CA ASN A 313 -2.83 -39.46 26.81
C ASN A 313 -1.86 -38.48 26.13
N GLY A 314 -1.15 -37.68 26.91
CA GLY A 314 0.29 -37.38 26.81
C GLY A 314 0.93 -36.95 25.49
N GLU A 315 0.26 -36.98 24.37
CA GLU A 315 0.73 -36.41 23.09
C GLU A 315 0.45 -34.93 23.09
N ILE A 316 1.45 -34.18 23.46
CA ILE A 316 1.49 -32.72 23.36
C ILE A 316 1.19 -32.37 21.88
N ASP A 317 0.05 -31.73 21.64
CA ASP A 317 -0.24 -31.14 20.35
C ASP A 317 0.95 -30.27 19.91
N ASN A 318 1.76 -30.80 18.99
CA ASN A 318 3.01 -30.18 18.55
C ASN A 318 2.81 -28.95 17.66
N GLY A 319 1.57 -28.44 17.52
CA GLY A 319 1.23 -27.25 16.75
C GLY A 319 1.40 -25.97 17.55
N ASN A 320 2.11 -24.98 17.00
CA ASN A 320 2.28 -23.67 17.64
C ASN A 320 1.09 -22.72 17.39
N GLY A 321 0.00 -23.18 16.72
CA GLY A 321 -1.15 -22.33 16.36
C GLY A 321 -0.83 -21.16 15.44
N LEU A 322 0.33 -21.20 14.75
CA LEU A 322 0.80 -20.12 13.87
C LEU A 322 0.71 -20.47 12.38
N GLY A 323 0.59 -21.76 12.00
CA GLY A 323 0.69 -22.18 10.60
C GLY A 323 -0.34 -21.49 9.69
N LEU A 324 -1.62 -21.53 10.06
CA LEU A 324 -2.69 -20.90 9.25
C LEU A 324 -2.65 -19.37 9.32
N SER A 325 -2.21 -18.78 10.43
CA SER A 325 -2.01 -17.33 10.50
C SER A 325 -0.84 -16.86 9.63
N ILE A 326 0.22 -17.67 9.46
CA ILE A 326 1.30 -17.43 8.50
C ILE A 326 0.76 -17.47 7.07
N VAL A 327 -0.03 -18.51 6.73
CA VAL A 327 -0.66 -18.61 5.40
C VAL A 327 -1.50 -17.37 5.12
N LYS A 328 -2.32 -16.92 6.09
CA LYS A 328 -3.12 -15.70 5.97
C LYS A 328 -2.25 -14.47 5.75
N SER A 329 -1.19 -14.30 6.54
CA SER A 329 -0.28 -13.16 6.41
C SER A 329 0.45 -13.13 5.06
N ILE A 330 0.84 -14.31 4.53
CA ILE A 330 1.44 -14.42 3.18
C ILE A 330 0.43 -14.03 2.11
N CYS A 331 -0.82 -14.49 2.24
CA CYS A 331 -1.89 -14.11 1.31
C CYS A 331 -2.15 -12.60 1.36
N ASP A 332 -2.26 -12.00 2.54
CA ASP A 332 -2.46 -10.55 2.70
C ASP A 332 -1.30 -9.75 2.13
N TYR A 333 -0.06 -10.24 2.34
CA TYR A 333 1.15 -9.61 1.80
C TYR A 333 1.15 -9.54 0.27
N HIS A 334 0.66 -10.58 -0.42
CA HIS A 334 0.59 -10.64 -1.88
C HIS A 334 -0.77 -10.21 -2.45
N ALA A 335 -1.70 -9.72 -1.62
CA ALA A 335 -3.08 -9.42 -1.99
C ALA A 335 -3.84 -10.64 -2.56
N TRP A 336 -3.50 -11.84 -2.08
CA TRP A 336 -4.21 -13.07 -2.38
C TRP A 336 -5.33 -13.32 -1.38
N GLN A 337 -6.32 -14.12 -1.77
CA GLN A 337 -7.44 -14.48 -0.91
C GLN A 337 -7.30 -15.93 -0.46
N ILE A 338 -7.34 -16.17 0.87
CA ILE A 338 -7.47 -17.51 1.42
C ILE A 338 -8.90 -17.75 1.90
N THR A 339 -9.44 -18.93 1.58
CA THR A 339 -10.75 -19.39 2.04
C THR A 339 -10.66 -20.80 2.61
N TYR A 340 -11.57 -21.11 3.51
CA TYR A 340 -11.75 -22.42 4.09
C TYR A 340 -13.13 -22.96 3.79
N SER A 341 -13.22 -24.25 3.51
CA SER A 341 -14.48 -24.97 3.37
C SER A 341 -14.39 -26.37 3.97
N TYR A 342 -15.52 -26.90 4.42
CA TYR A 342 -15.65 -28.26 4.96
C TYR A 342 -16.80 -29.00 4.28
N SER A 343 -16.54 -30.20 3.81
CA SER A 343 -17.55 -31.03 3.19
C SER A 343 -17.22 -32.54 3.39
N LEU A 344 -18.20 -33.31 3.86
CA LEU A 344 -18.08 -34.75 3.96
C LEU A 344 -16.82 -35.29 4.64
N GLY A 345 -16.43 -34.70 5.77
CA GLY A 345 -15.20 -35.11 6.47
C GLY A 345 -13.89 -34.66 5.80
N THR A 346 -13.96 -33.64 4.96
CA THR A 346 -12.78 -33.10 4.27
C THR A 346 -12.67 -31.60 4.53
N HIS A 347 -11.54 -31.16 5.08
CA HIS A 347 -11.16 -29.76 5.20
C HIS A 347 -10.44 -29.35 3.94
N THR A 348 -10.78 -28.18 3.40
CA THR A 348 -10.15 -27.62 2.19
C THR A 348 -9.77 -26.16 2.43
N PHE A 349 -8.50 -25.86 2.22
CA PHE A 349 -7.95 -24.51 2.21
C PHE A 349 -7.64 -24.12 0.78
N THR A 350 -8.19 -23.01 0.31
CA THR A 350 -8.00 -22.54 -1.07
C THR A 350 -7.41 -21.13 -1.06
N VAL A 351 -6.26 -20.99 -1.72
CA VAL A 351 -5.60 -19.71 -1.97
C VAL A 351 -5.89 -19.30 -3.41
N ARG A 352 -6.55 -18.15 -3.60
CA ARG A 352 -6.76 -17.52 -4.91
C ARG A 352 -5.73 -16.44 -5.11
N PHE A 353 -5.06 -16.51 -6.24
CA PHE A 353 -4.06 -15.53 -6.63
C PHE A 353 -4.76 -14.30 -7.20
N GLY A 354 -4.40 -13.10 -6.73
CA GLY A 354 -4.83 -11.85 -7.36
C GLY A 354 -4.14 -11.67 -8.71
N HIS A 355 -4.87 -11.21 -9.69
CA HIS A 355 -4.32 -10.83 -11.00
C HIS A 355 -3.64 -9.46 -10.93
#